data_0850c2537a5af300aa3f61c46ac8926d
#
_entry.id   0850c2537a5af300aa3f61c46ac8926d
#
_cell.length_a   1.000
_cell.length_b   1.000
_cell.length_c   1.000
_cell.angle_alpha   90.00
_cell.angle_beta   90.00
_cell.angle_gamma   90.00
#
_symmetry.space_group_name_H-M   'P 1'
#
loop_
_entity.id
_entity.type
_entity.pdbx_description
1 polymer ?
#
loop_
_entity_poly.entity_id
_entity_poly.type
_entity_poly.pdbx_seq_one_letter_code
_entity_poly.pdbx_strand_id
1 'polypeptide(L)'
;MNLAAGTLQGTGHPSPTRRPAALKAYIVEDNAVIRDNLVETLTELAGVQTVGYAETEQGACTWLAQHPRDWQLLVVDLFLQQGSGLGVLKGCGQRSRQQRVVVLSNYATDDIRRRCLAGGADAVFDKSTELDQFLAYCTRPH
;
A
#
# COMPACT_ATOMS: atom_id res chain seq x y z
N MET A 1 -26.92 -35.00 -10.83
CA MET A 1 -26.33 -34.55 -10.90
C MET A 1 -25.66 -34.02 -11.40
N ASN A 2 -25.93 -33.60 -11.34
CA ASN A 2 -25.28 -32.79 -11.54
C ASN A 2 -24.76 -32.31 -12.05
N LEU A 3 -25.21 -32.19 -12.04
CA LEU A 3 -24.77 -31.56 -12.23
C LEU A 3 -24.21 -31.15 -12.55
N ALA A 4 -24.69 -31.30 -12.47
CA ALA A 4 -24.11 -30.64 -12.39
C ALA A 4 -23.60 -30.23 -12.55
N ALA A 5 -24.18 -30.32 -12.54
CA ALA A 5 -23.62 -29.71 -12.40
C ALA A 5 -23.10 -29.27 -12.53
N GLY A 6 -23.66 -29.31 -12.68
CA GLY A 6 -23.11 -28.64 -12.39
C GLY A 6 -22.65 -28.18 -12.65
N THR A 7 -23.12 -28.20 -12.48
CA THR A 7 -22.60 -27.58 -12.42
C THR A 7 -22.01 -27.01 -12.69
N LEU A 8 -22.65 -27.04 -12.57
CA LEU A 8 -22.08 -26.30 -12.53
C LEU A 8 -21.43 -25.84 -12.66
N GLN A 9 -21.83 -26.01 -12.56
CA GLN A 9 -21.16 -25.39 -12.34
C GLN A 9 -20.45 -24.81 -12.39
N GLY A 10 -20.93 -25.11 -12.55
CA GLY A 10 -20.23 -24.36 -12.15
C GLY A 10 -19.59 -23.81 -12.37
N THR A 11 -19.91 -23.83 -12.22
CA THR A 11 -19.22 -23.21 -12.10
C THR A 11 -18.49 -22.47 -12.35
N GLY A 12 -18.67 -22.53 -12.39
CA GLY A 12 -18.00 -21.71 -12.11
C GLY A 12 -17.33 -21.08 -12.53
N HIS A 13 -17.34 -20.78 -12.37
CA HIS A 13 -16.58 -20.09 -12.40
C HIS A 13 -15.90 -19.47 -12.72
N PRO A 14 -15.96 -19.64 -12.95
CA PRO A 14 -15.22 -18.96 -13.08
C PRO A 14 -14.65 -18.51 -13.73
N SER A 15 -15.02 -18.30 -13.64
CA SER A 15 -14.29 -18.06 -13.94
C SER A 15 -13.32 -17.65 -14.54
N PRO A 16 -13.16 -17.73 -14.71
CA PRO A 16 -11.91 -17.48 -15.25
C PRO A 16 -11.51 -16.12 -15.55
N THR A 17 -12.28 -15.40 -16.11
CA THR A 17 -12.00 -14.00 -16.16
C THR A 17 -12.27 -13.40 -14.83
N ARG A 18 -11.75 -14.04 -13.91
CA ARG A 18 -11.88 -13.61 -12.57
C ARG A 18 -11.04 -12.39 -12.31
N ARG A 19 -11.57 -11.40 -11.66
CA ARG A 19 -10.77 -10.26 -11.28
C ARG A 19 -9.71 -10.69 -10.27
N PRO A 20 -8.50 -10.11 -10.36
CA PRO A 20 -7.51 -10.29 -9.30
C PRO A 20 -8.09 -9.80 -7.97
N ALA A 21 -7.68 -10.39 -6.90
CA ALA A 21 -8.03 -9.89 -5.58
C ALA A 21 -7.54 -8.45 -5.44
N ALA A 22 -8.30 -7.62 -4.73
CA ALA A 22 -7.90 -6.23 -4.48
C ALA A 22 -6.61 -6.22 -3.68
N LEU A 23 -5.70 -5.28 -4.01
CA LEU A 23 -4.50 -5.07 -3.22
C LEU A 23 -4.90 -4.56 -1.85
N LYS A 24 -4.25 -5.09 -0.83
CA LYS A 24 -4.47 -4.67 0.54
C LYS A 24 -3.39 -3.67 0.93
N ALA A 25 -3.80 -2.47 1.32
CA ALA A 25 -2.88 -1.40 1.66
C ALA A 25 -2.95 -1.06 3.13
N TYR A 26 -1.79 -0.78 3.71
CA TYR A 26 -1.68 -0.19 5.04
C TYR A 26 -1.09 1.20 4.86
N ILE A 27 -1.65 2.19 5.56
CA ILE A 27 -1.28 3.59 5.34
C ILE A 27 -0.73 4.18 6.62
N VAL A 28 0.44 4.82 6.53
CA VAL A 28 1.06 5.52 7.65
C VAL A 28 1.01 7.01 7.34
N GLU A 29 0.10 7.71 8.01
CA GLU A 29 -0.16 9.13 7.79
C GLU A 29 -0.79 9.70 9.05
N ASP A 30 -0.20 10.75 9.62
CA ASP A 30 -0.70 11.32 10.87
C ASP A 30 -1.82 12.34 10.69
N ASN A 31 -2.00 12.89 9.50
CA ASN A 31 -3.08 13.84 9.24
C ASN A 31 -4.33 13.09 8.79
N ALA A 32 -5.39 13.17 9.59
CA ALA A 32 -6.62 12.41 9.34
C ALA A 32 -7.29 12.79 8.02
N VAL A 33 -7.28 14.08 7.66
CA VAL A 33 -7.93 14.54 6.42
C VAL A 33 -7.17 14.00 5.21
N ILE A 34 -5.84 14.10 5.22
CA ILE A 34 -5.00 13.58 4.13
C ILE A 34 -5.17 12.08 4.03
N ARG A 35 -5.16 11.39 5.17
CA ARG A 35 -5.31 9.94 5.20
C ARG A 35 -6.65 9.50 4.62
N ASP A 36 -7.75 10.14 5.03
CA ASP A 36 -9.07 9.79 4.55
C ASP A 36 -9.22 10.04 3.06
N ASN A 37 -8.67 11.15 2.56
CA ASN A 37 -8.68 11.45 1.13
C ASN A 37 -7.88 10.41 0.36
N LEU A 38 -6.74 9.99 0.90
CA LEU A 38 -5.88 8.99 0.27
C LEU A 38 -6.57 7.63 0.19
N VAL A 39 -7.22 7.22 1.28
CA VAL A 39 -7.98 5.96 1.33
C VAL A 39 -9.08 5.98 0.27
N GLU A 40 -9.85 7.07 0.22
CA GLU A 40 -10.95 7.20 -0.73
C GLU A 40 -10.44 7.15 -2.16
N THR A 41 -9.38 7.90 -2.46
CA THR A 41 -8.79 7.95 -3.80
C THR A 41 -8.27 6.58 -4.23
N LEU A 42 -7.55 5.88 -3.36
CA LEU A 42 -7.03 4.56 -3.65
C LEU A 42 -8.15 3.56 -3.90
N THR A 43 -9.22 3.65 -3.12
CA THR A 43 -10.37 2.76 -3.28
C THR A 43 -11.07 3.00 -4.61
N GLU A 44 -11.35 4.26 -4.92
CA GLU A 44 -12.16 4.61 -6.10
C GLU A 44 -11.38 4.50 -7.41
N LEU A 45 -10.12 4.94 -7.43
CA LEU A 45 -9.37 5.03 -8.67
C LEU A 45 -8.44 3.85 -8.90
N ALA A 46 -8.03 3.15 -7.85
CA ALA A 46 -7.09 2.05 -7.97
C ALA A 46 -7.62 0.70 -7.48
N GLY A 47 -8.82 0.67 -6.92
CA GLY A 47 -9.41 -0.57 -6.42
C GLY A 47 -8.65 -1.17 -5.23
N VAL A 48 -7.92 -0.35 -4.49
CA VAL A 48 -7.10 -0.78 -3.36
C VAL A 48 -7.95 -0.81 -2.10
N GLN A 49 -7.87 -1.90 -1.35
CA GLN A 49 -8.55 -2.04 -0.06
C GLN A 49 -7.60 -1.63 1.06
N THR A 50 -7.96 -0.62 1.85
CA THR A 50 -7.17 -0.23 3.01
C THR A 50 -7.53 -1.15 4.18
N VAL A 51 -6.52 -1.85 4.72
CA VAL A 51 -6.72 -2.79 5.82
C VAL A 51 -6.41 -2.20 7.18
N GLY A 52 -5.82 -1.02 7.22
CA GLY A 52 -5.54 -0.32 8.46
C GLY A 52 -4.65 0.88 8.24
N TYR A 53 -4.37 1.59 9.32
CA TYR A 53 -3.49 2.75 9.27
C TYR A 53 -2.79 2.97 10.60
N ALA A 54 -1.73 3.76 10.57
CA ALA A 54 -1.06 4.23 11.76
C ALA A 54 -0.74 5.72 11.61
N GLU A 55 -0.63 6.40 12.75
CA GLU A 55 -0.31 7.83 12.79
C GLU A 55 1.11 8.09 13.26
N THR A 56 1.78 7.05 13.76
CA THR A 56 3.13 7.16 14.32
C THR A 56 4.01 6.04 13.80
N GLU A 57 5.31 6.26 13.89
CA GLU A 57 6.29 5.23 13.56
C GLU A 57 6.07 3.98 14.42
N GLN A 58 5.89 4.17 15.74
CA GLN A 58 5.75 3.05 16.66
C GLN A 58 4.49 2.23 16.35
N GLY A 59 3.36 2.90 16.10
CA GLY A 59 2.13 2.22 15.76
C GLY A 59 2.25 1.40 14.48
N ALA A 60 2.90 1.98 13.48
CA ALA A 60 3.15 1.29 12.22
C ALA A 60 4.03 0.06 12.42
N CYS A 61 5.14 0.21 13.12
CA CYS A 61 6.07 -0.90 13.35
C CYS A 61 5.42 -2.02 14.15
N THR A 62 4.58 -1.68 15.13
CA THR A 62 3.84 -2.69 15.92
C THR A 62 2.90 -3.48 15.02
N TRP A 63 2.13 -2.78 14.19
CA TRP A 63 1.18 -3.45 13.30
C TRP A 63 1.91 -4.35 12.29
N LEU A 64 2.98 -3.83 11.68
CA LEU A 64 3.74 -4.58 10.69
C LEU A 64 4.37 -5.83 11.28
N ALA A 65 4.84 -5.77 12.53
CA ALA A 65 5.39 -6.94 13.20
C ALA A 65 4.35 -8.01 13.45
N GLN A 66 3.10 -7.61 13.70
CA GLN A 66 2.00 -8.53 13.98
C GLN A 66 1.31 -9.03 12.72
N HIS A 67 1.46 -8.31 11.58
CA HIS A 67 0.77 -8.62 10.34
C HIS A 67 1.75 -8.64 9.16
N PRO A 68 2.78 -9.50 9.21
CA PRO A 68 3.86 -9.43 8.21
C PRO A 68 3.43 -9.79 6.80
N ARG A 69 2.30 -10.47 6.62
CA ARG A 69 1.83 -10.90 5.30
C ARG A 69 0.42 -10.43 4.97
N ASP A 70 -0.14 -9.52 5.77
CA ASP A 70 -1.53 -9.11 5.60
C ASP A 70 -1.69 -7.86 4.75
N TRP A 71 -0.66 -7.47 4.02
CA TRP A 71 -0.66 -6.30 3.14
C TRP A 71 0.22 -6.55 1.92
N GLN A 72 -0.09 -5.86 0.83
CA GLN A 72 0.73 -5.87 -0.38
C GLN A 72 1.29 -4.50 -0.70
N LEU A 73 0.66 -3.44 -0.20
CA LEU A 73 1.09 -2.07 -0.43
C LEU A 73 1.17 -1.34 0.89
N LEU A 74 2.34 -0.81 1.20
CA LEU A 74 2.54 0.04 2.36
C LEU A 74 2.81 1.45 1.85
N VAL A 75 1.94 2.39 2.22
CA VAL A 75 2.09 3.79 1.85
C VAL A 75 2.50 4.57 3.08
N VAL A 76 3.65 5.22 3.03
CA VAL A 76 4.26 5.85 4.19
C VAL A 76 4.53 7.31 3.92
N ASP A 77 3.98 8.19 4.76
CA ASP A 77 4.40 9.58 4.80
C ASP A 77 5.77 9.65 5.47
N LEU A 78 6.68 10.36 4.83
CA LEU A 78 8.05 10.48 5.34
C LEU A 78 8.10 11.30 6.64
N PHE A 79 7.32 12.38 6.71
CA PHE A 79 7.36 13.32 7.83
C PHE A 79 6.16 13.11 8.74
N LEU A 80 6.38 12.39 9.83
CA LEU A 80 5.36 12.14 10.85
C LEU A 80 5.65 13.05 12.04
N GLN A 81 4.60 13.42 12.78
CA GLN A 81 4.77 14.19 14.00
C GLN A 81 5.49 13.41 15.08
N GLN A 82 5.28 12.09 15.11
CA GLN A 82 5.94 11.21 16.06
C GLN A 82 6.67 10.11 15.31
N GLY A 83 7.97 10.21 15.27
CA GLY A 83 8.81 9.29 14.53
C GLY A 83 9.00 9.75 13.10
N SER A 84 9.39 8.84 12.24
CA SER A 84 9.61 9.15 10.83
C SER A 84 9.26 7.97 9.94
N GLY A 85 8.97 8.28 8.67
CA GLY A 85 8.74 7.26 7.67
C GLY A 85 9.96 6.39 7.42
N LEU A 86 11.17 6.97 7.55
CA LEU A 86 12.39 6.17 7.43
C LEU A 86 12.47 5.09 8.50
N GLY A 87 12.03 5.41 9.72
CA GLY A 87 11.98 4.43 10.80
C GLY A 87 11.00 3.32 10.49
N VAL A 88 9.87 3.65 9.86
CA VAL A 88 8.89 2.65 9.42
C VAL A 88 9.51 1.72 8.38
N LEU A 89 10.25 2.26 7.42
CA LEU A 89 10.94 1.46 6.42
C LEU A 89 11.87 0.43 7.05
N LYS A 90 12.64 0.85 8.05
CA LYS A 90 13.52 -0.06 8.77
C LYS A 90 12.73 -1.12 9.51
N GLY A 91 11.58 -0.78 10.03
CA GLY A 91 10.72 -1.70 10.80
C GLY A 91 9.97 -2.70 9.95
N CYS A 92 9.91 -2.53 8.63
CA CYS A 92 9.22 -3.47 7.76
C CYS A 92 9.85 -4.86 7.75
N GLY A 93 11.17 -4.93 7.98
CA GLY A 93 11.88 -6.20 7.90
C GLY A 93 11.88 -6.75 6.49
N GLN A 94 11.93 -8.06 6.38
CA GLN A 94 11.93 -8.72 5.07
C GLN A 94 10.53 -8.82 4.51
N ARG A 95 10.41 -8.53 3.23
CA ARG A 95 9.14 -8.55 2.51
C ARG A 95 9.17 -9.61 1.42
N SER A 96 7.97 -10.07 1.03
CA SER A 96 7.83 -10.94 -0.14
C SER A 96 7.92 -10.09 -1.41
N ARG A 97 8.01 -10.74 -2.55
CA ARG A 97 8.05 -10.05 -3.85
C ARG A 97 6.76 -9.31 -4.16
N GLN A 98 5.64 -9.76 -3.57
CA GLN A 98 4.36 -9.13 -3.80
C GLN A 98 4.13 -7.92 -2.91
N GLN A 99 5.02 -7.64 -1.99
CA GLN A 99 4.87 -6.53 -1.05
C GLN A 99 5.75 -5.35 -1.48
N ARG A 100 5.13 -4.20 -1.66
CA ARG A 100 5.82 -2.97 -2.07
C ARG A 100 5.62 -1.88 -1.04
N VAL A 101 6.64 -1.08 -0.86
CA VAL A 101 6.62 0.06 0.04
C VAL A 101 6.82 1.33 -0.76
N VAL A 102 5.87 2.25 -0.64
CA VAL A 102 5.86 3.52 -1.36
C VAL A 102 5.91 4.65 -0.34
N VAL A 103 6.81 5.58 -0.54
CA VAL A 103 6.88 6.79 0.28
C VAL A 103 6.20 7.93 -0.44
N LEU A 104 5.34 8.66 0.27
CA LEU A 104 4.78 9.92 -0.18
C LEU A 104 5.37 11.03 0.66
N SER A 105 5.76 12.13 0.03
CA SER A 105 6.35 13.26 0.73
C SER A 105 6.01 14.55 0.02
N ASN A 106 5.77 15.63 0.77
CA ASN A 106 5.59 16.95 0.19
C ASN A 106 6.88 17.52 -0.38
N TYR A 107 8.01 16.97 0.01
CA TYR A 107 9.33 17.48 -0.38
C TYR A 107 10.19 16.33 -0.89
N ALA A 108 9.82 15.82 -2.07
CA ALA A 108 10.53 14.69 -2.66
C ALA A 108 11.74 15.19 -3.47
N THR A 109 12.71 15.79 -2.78
CA THR A 109 13.97 16.19 -3.37
C THR A 109 14.78 14.96 -3.78
N ASP A 110 15.79 15.16 -4.62
CA ASP A 110 16.67 14.05 -5.03
C ASP A 110 17.32 13.37 -3.83
N ASP A 111 17.76 14.17 -2.86
CA ASP A 111 18.36 13.63 -1.64
C ASP A 111 17.38 12.76 -0.84
N ILE A 112 16.17 13.26 -0.66
CA ILE A 112 15.13 12.52 0.05
C ILE A 112 14.79 11.23 -0.68
N ARG A 113 14.68 11.28 -2.02
CA ARG A 113 14.41 10.08 -2.81
C ARG A 113 15.50 9.04 -2.62
N ARG A 114 16.77 9.46 -2.66
CA ARG A 114 17.89 8.54 -2.46
C ARG A 114 17.85 7.89 -1.08
N ARG A 115 17.58 8.68 -0.05
CA ARG A 115 17.51 8.17 1.33
C ARG A 115 16.40 7.14 1.49
N CYS A 116 15.24 7.42 0.91
CA CYS A 116 14.10 6.50 1.02
C CYS A 116 14.37 5.21 0.28
N LEU A 117 14.93 5.29 -0.92
CA LEU A 117 15.26 4.10 -1.70
C LEU A 117 16.34 3.28 -1.00
N ALA A 118 17.36 3.94 -0.46
CA ALA A 118 18.42 3.28 0.30
C ALA A 118 17.87 2.63 1.58
N GLY A 119 16.81 3.21 2.15
CA GLY A 119 16.15 2.68 3.35
C GLY A 119 15.19 1.54 3.07
N GLY A 120 14.97 1.18 1.80
CA GLY A 120 14.14 0.04 1.44
C GLY A 120 12.83 0.37 0.74
N ALA A 121 12.54 1.63 0.44
CA ALA A 121 11.36 1.97 -0.33
C ALA A 121 11.49 1.48 -1.77
N ASP A 122 10.39 1.01 -2.34
CA ASP A 122 10.37 0.60 -3.75
C ASP A 122 10.13 1.78 -4.67
N ALA A 123 9.45 2.83 -4.18
CA ALA A 123 9.19 4.03 -4.96
C ALA A 123 8.96 5.21 -4.03
N VAL A 124 9.19 6.41 -4.54
CA VAL A 124 8.97 7.66 -3.80
C VAL A 124 8.24 8.62 -4.71
N PHE A 125 7.17 9.24 -4.22
CA PHE A 125 6.39 10.20 -4.99
C PHE A 125 6.18 11.47 -4.19
N ASP A 126 6.13 12.60 -4.89
CA ASP A 126 5.80 13.90 -4.31
C ASP A 126 4.27 14.03 -4.24
N LYS A 127 3.74 14.33 -3.06
CA LYS A 127 2.29 14.43 -2.83
C LYS A 127 1.64 15.52 -3.68
N SER A 128 2.37 16.60 -3.94
CA SER A 128 1.78 17.77 -4.60
C SER A 128 1.91 17.72 -6.11
N THR A 129 2.88 16.98 -6.66
CA THR A 129 3.16 17.02 -8.09
C THR A 129 3.11 15.66 -8.77
N GLU A 130 3.13 14.56 -8.01
CA GLU A 130 3.25 13.22 -8.59
C GLU A 130 2.15 12.26 -8.13
N LEU A 131 1.01 12.78 -7.72
CA LEU A 131 -0.08 11.93 -7.25
C LEU A 131 -0.60 11.00 -8.35
N ASP A 132 -0.65 11.48 -9.60
CA ASP A 132 -1.09 10.66 -10.73
C ASP A 132 -0.14 9.49 -10.96
N GLN A 133 1.16 9.75 -10.89
CA GLN A 133 2.17 8.70 -11.03
C GLN A 133 2.07 7.68 -9.89
N PHE A 134 1.78 8.15 -8.68
CA PHE A 134 1.57 7.28 -7.54
C PHE A 134 0.37 6.35 -7.76
N LEU A 135 -0.75 6.90 -8.22
CA LEU A 135 -1.96 6.10 -8.47
C LEU A 135 -1.71 5.09 -9.58
N ALA A 136 -1.02 5.49 -10.64
CA ALA A 136 -0.66 4.58 -11.73
C ALA A 136 0.23 3.44 -11.21
N TYR A 137 1.18 3.76 -10.33
CA TYR A 137 2.04 2.76 -9.72
C TYR A 137 1.23 1.73 -8.91
N CYS A 138 0.24 2.21 -8.17
CA CYS A 138 -0.59 1.33 -7.33
C CYS A 138 -1.45 0.36 -8.15
N THR A 139 -1.77 0.71 -9.40
CA THR A 139 -2.59 -0.14 -10.27
C THR A 139 -1.77 -1.11 -11.10
N ARG A 140 -0.44 -0.98 -11.10
CA ARG A 140 0.42 -1.86 -11.90
C ARG A 140 0.44 -3.26 -11.31
N PRO A 141 0.49 -4.31 -12.18
CA PRO A 141 0.70 -5.67 -11.68
C PRO A 141 2.01 -5.78 -10.94
N HIS A 142 2.01 -6.57 -9.92
CA HIS A 142 3.21 -6.80 -9.11
C HIS A 142 3.95 -8.03 -9.59
#